data_92360fffe8e7e3738d4e7cf8992ed173
#
_entry.id   92360fffe8e7e3738d4e7cf8992ed173
#
_cell.length_a   1.000
_cell.length_b   1.000
_cell.length_c   1.000
_cell.angle_alpha   90.00
_cell.angle_beta   90.00
_cell.angle_gamma   90.00
#
_symmetry.space_group_name_H-M   'P 1'
#
loop_
_entity.id
_entity.type
_entity.pdbx_description
1 polymer ?
#
loop_
_entity_poly.entity_id
_entity_poly.type
_entity_poly.pdbx_seq_one_letter_code
_entity_poly.pdbx_strand_id
1 'polypeptide(L)'
;MGKLGAKELNLSSDIDLIFAFDEQGETNGRKCINVQQFCILWGQKLIYLLDHITADGFVFRVDMRLRPWGDGSALAISHTGLEKYLSQHGREWERYAWIKARVITGGKEGEDLMDMARPFVFRRYVDYSAFAAMREMKAMIEREVLRRNIEDDIKLGAGGIREIEFIVQVFQLIYGGSRRELQDRQCLVNLHHLGDAELLDQQAVFDLEDAYLFLRRVEHAIQALNDQQTQSLPSEPELRQRMIDTLDFIVTGKQIGRAHV
;
A
#
# COMPACT_ATOMS: atom_id res chain seq x y z
N MET A 1 -5.67 0.54 2.48
CA MET A 1 -4.34 1.16 2.48
C MET A 1 -3.40 0.29 1.63
N GLY A 2 -2.15 0.65 1.47
CA GLY A 2 -1.12 -0.15 0.82
C GLY A 2 -1.49 -0.72 -0.56
N LYS A 3 -1.05 -1.94 -0.85
CA LYS A 3 -1.33 -2.61 -2.15
C LYS A 3 -2.83 -2.83 -2.42
N LEU A 4 -3.63 -3.10 -1.39
CA LEU A 4 -5.10 -3.18 -1.54
C LEU A 4 -5.69 -1.84 -2.00
N GLY A 5 -5.23 -0.74 -1.42
CA GLY A 5 -5.69 0.60 -1.78
C GLY A 5 -5.33 0.95 -3.22
N ALA A 6 -4.12 0.61 -3.65
CA ALA A 6 -3.61 0.84 -5.01
C ALA A 6 -4.16 -0.14 -6.07
N LYS A 7 -4.90 -1.18 -5.68
CA LYS A 7 -5.31 -2.29 -6.56
C LYS A 7 -4.12 -3.07 -7.14
N GLU A 8 -3.06 -3.20 -6.36
CA GLU A 8 -1.79 -3.83 -6.73
C GLU A 8 -1.47 -5.05 -5.86
N LEU A 9 -2.49 -5.79 -5.36
CA LEU A 9 -2.28 -6.96 -4.52
C LEU A 9 -1.47 -8.04 -5.23
N ASN A 10 -0.63 -8.73 -4.45
CA ASN A 10 0.06 -9.94 -4.87
C ASN A 10 -0.72 -11.18 -4.46
N LEU A 11 -0.22 -12.37 -4.86
CA LEU A 11 -0.76 -13.66 -4.44
C LEU A 11 -0.78 -13.81 -2.92
N SER A 12 0.29 -13.38 -2.24
CA SER A 12 0.44 -13.46 -0.78
C SER A 12 0.73 -12.09 -0.19
N SER A 13 -0.28 -11.22 -0.16
CA SER A 13 -0.20 -9.87 0.41
C SER A 13 -0.99 -9.76 1.70
N ASP A 14 -0.48 -8.96 2.63
CA ASP A 14 -1.31 -8.41 3.70
C ASP A 14 -2.25 -7.36 3.15
N ILE A 15 -3.38 -7.17 3.82
CA ILE A 15 -4.26 -6.04 3.57
C ILE A 15 -4.21 -5.08 4.77
N ASP A 16 -3.76 -3.85 4.48
CA ASP A 16 -3.75 -2.78 5.49
C ASP A 16 -5.13 -2.13 5.56
N LEU A 17 -5.79 -2.20 6.72
CA LEU A 17 -7.13 -1.66 6.92
C LEU A 17 -7.16 -0.54 7.96
N ILE A 18 -8.07 0.40 7.78
CA ILE A 18 -8.49 1.39 8.78
C ILE A 18 -10.00 1.36 8.82
N PHE A 19 -10.59 1.14 10.00
CA PHE A 19 -12.04 1.22 10.20
C PHE A 19 -12.42 2.61 10.65
N ALA A 20 -13.26 3.25 9.86
CA ALA A 20 -13.82 4.55 10.17
C ALA A 20 -15.35 4.49 10.17
N PHE A 21 -16.00 5.31 10.99
CA PHE A 21 -17.46 5.45 11.05
C PHE A 21 -17.83 6.93 11.12
N ASP A 22 -18.99 7.26 10.59
CA ASP A 22 -19.41 8.65 10.41
C ASP A 22 -19.87 9.28 11.73
N GLU A 23 -20.97 8.80 12.30
CA GLU A 23 -21.63 9.44 13.41
C GLU A 23 -21.41 8.77 14.76
N GLN A 24 -21.34 9.61 15.80
CA GLN A 24 -21.45 9.17 17.19
C GLN A 24 -22.92 8.89 17.51
N GLY A 25 -23.17 7.98 18.43
CA GLY A 25 -24.53 7.65 18.85
C GLY A 25 -24.63 6.27 19.47
N GLU A 26 -25.84 5.74 19.52
CA GLU A 26 -26.16 4.42 20.02
C GLU A 26 -26.87 3.59 18.96
N THR A 27 -26.68 2.29 19.02
CA THR A 27 -27.39 1.34 18.16
C THR A 27 -28.86 1.23 18.62
N ASN A 28 -29.75 0.89 17.70
CA ASN A 28 -31.21 0.73 17.95
C ASN A 28 -31.62 -0.73 18.23
N GLY A 29 -30.70 -1.61 18.58
CA GLY A 29 -30.96 -3.01 18.86
C GLY A 29 -31.52 -3.28 20.26
N ARG A 30 -31.78 -4.57 20.60
CA ARG A 30 -32.21 -4.99 21.93
C ARG A 30 -31.26 -4.61 23.07
N LYS A 31 -29.97 -4.56 22.78
CA LYS A 31 -28.92 -3.98 23.62
C LYS A 31 -28.36 -2.77 22.89
N CYS A 32 -28.73 -1.57 23.36
CA CYS A 32 -28.14 -0.34 22.88
C CYS A 32 -26.68 -0.30 23.33
N ILE A 33 -25.76 -0.14 22.39
CA ILE A 33 -24.33 0.07 22.62
C ILE A 33 -23.89 1.28 21.81
N ASN A 34 -22.83 1.92 22.25
CA ASN A 34 -22.23 3.03 21.52
C ASN A 34 -21.78 2.57 20.13
N VAL A 35 -21.98 3.41 19.10
CA VAL A 35 -21.63 3.11 17.70
C VAL A 35 -20.16 2.75 17.56
N GLN A 36 -19.25 3.43 18.26
CA GLN A 36 -17.83 3.08 18.24
C GLN A 36 -17.59 1.65 18.75
N GLN A 37 -18.25 1.26 19.86
CA GLN A 37 -18.15 -0.10 20.39
C GLN A 37 -18.70 -1.13 19.40
N PHE A 38 -19.83 -0.81 18.75
CA PHE A 38 -20.38 -1.64 17.67
C PHE A 38 -19.38 -1.83 16.53
N CYS A 39 -18.78 -0.75 16.03
CA CYS A 39 -17.81 -0.79 14.95
C CYS A 39 -16.53 -1.56 15.33
N ILE A 40 -16.08 -1.45 16.59
CA ILE A 40 -14.96 -2.25 17.10
C ILE A 40 -15.29 -3.74 17.07
N LEU A 41 -16.43 -4.15 17.61
CA LEU A 41 -16.87 -5.55 17.62
C LEU A 41 -17.05 -6.10 16.20
N TRP A 42 -17.64 -5.29 15.31
CA TRP A 42 -17.82 -5.66 13.92
C TRP A 42 -16.47 -5.81 13.21
N GLY A 43 -15.54 -4.87 13.40
CA GLY A 43 -14.19 -4.92 12.85
C GLY A 43 -13.38 -6.11 13.35
N GLN A 44 -13.47 -6.43 14.65
CA GLN A 44 -12.85 -7.64 15.21
C GLN A 44 -13.39 -8.91 14.54
N LYS A 45 -14.71 -8.97 14.30
CA LYS A 45 -15.32 -10.11 13.62
C LYS A 45 -14.89 -10.21 12.16
N LEU A 46 -14.80 -9.09 11.47
CA LEU A 46 -14.33 -9.05 10.09
C LEU A 46 -12.87 -9.51 9.98
N ILE A 47 -11.98 -9.00 10.84
CA ILE A 47 -10.60 -9.45 10.91
C ILE A 47 -10.53 -10.96 11.13
N TYR A 48 -11.28 -11.46 12.11
CA TYR A 48 -11.33 -12.90 12.37
C TYR A 48 -11.76 -13.71 11.14
N LEU A 49 -12.78 -13.26 10.40
CA LEU A 49 -13.26 -13.96 9.21
C LEU A 49 -12.24 -13.96 8.05
N LEU A 50 -11.41 -12.92 7.97
CA LEU A 50 -10.41 -12.78 6.90
C LEU A 50 -9.10 -13.51 7.22
N ASP A 51 -8.64 -13.41 8.46
CA ASP A 51 -7.28 -13.81 8.89
C ASP A 51 -7.23 -15.18 9.58
N HIS A 52 -8.41 -15.69 10.05
CA HIS A 52 -8.45 -16.95 10.75
C HIS A 52 -8.15 -18.14 9.83
N ILE A 53 -7.19 -18.97 10.25
CA ILE A 53 -6.81 -20.19 9.53
C ILE A 53 -7.87 -21.28 9.76
N THR A 54 -8.46 -21.76 8.69
CA THR A 54 -9.42 -22.85 8.66
C THR A 54 -8.82 -24.10 7.99
N ALA A 55 -9.60 -25.17 7.85
CA ALA A 55 -9.18 -26.35 7.09
C ALA A 55 -8.89 -26.03 5.60
N ASP A 56 -9.53 -24.97 5.06
CA ASP A 56 -9.37 -24.49 3.69
C ASP A 56 -8.32 -23.37 3.56
N GLY A 57 -7.60 -23.03 4.65
CA GLY A 57 -6.66 -21.94 4.70
C GLY A 57 -7.26 -20.66 5.28
N PHE A 58 -6.76 -19.49 4.87
CA PHE A 58 -7.23 -18.16 5.26
C PHE A 58 -7.52 -17.32 4.01
N VAL A 59 -8.27 -16.22 4.19
CA VAL A 59 -8.62 -15.35 3.06
C VAL A 59 -7.53 -14.31 2.81
N PHE A 60 -7.22 -13.50 3.85
CA PHE A 60 -6.16 -12.49 3.82
C PHE A 60 -5.55 -12.32 5.20
N ARG A 61 -4.25 -12.12 5.27
CA ARG A 61 -3.61 -11.56 6.46
C ARG A 61 -4.00 -10.10 6.59
N VAL A 62 -4.43 -9.69 7.79
CA VAL A 62 -4.91 -8.33 8.06
C VAL A 62 -3.91 -7.56 8.90
N ASP A 63 -3.47 -6.40 8.40
CA ASP A 63 -2.61 -5.47 9.14
C ASP A 63 -3.39 -4.21 9.54
N MET A 64 -3.41 -3.93 10.83
CA MET A 64 -4.10 -2.78 11.42
C MET A 64 -3.13 -1.70 11.94
N ARG A 65 -1.82 -1.84 11.71
CA ARG A 65 -0.80 -0.93 12.27
C ARG A 65 -0.83 0.48 11.71
N LEU A 66 -1.42 0.68 10.52
CA LEU A 66 -1.59 1.99 9.90
C LEU A 66 -2.76 2.81 10.48
N ARG A 67 -3.52 2.27 11.45
CA ARG A 67 -4.58 3.04 12.11
C ARG A 67 -3.99 4.16 12.99
N PRO A 68 -4.73 5.26 13.19
CA PRO A 68 -4.31 6.37 14.05
C PRO A 68 -3.83 5.88 15.42
N TRP A 69 -2.69 6.40 15.87
CA TRP A 69 -1.96 6.00 17.10
C TRP A 69 -1.51 4.53 17.15
N GLY A 70 -1.65 3.74 16.08
CA GLY A 70 -1.15 2.38 15.99
C GLY A 70 -1.82 1.40 16.95
N ASP A 71 -1.08 0.36 17.39
CA ASP A 71 -1.63 -0.78 18.12
C ASP A 71 -2.22 -0.46 19.51
N GLY A 72 -1.85 0.66 20.11
CA GLY A 72 -2.38 1.09 21.42
C GLY A 72 -3.74 1.79 21.34
N SER A 73 -4.32 1.98 20.14
CA SER A 73 -5.56 2.74 19.94
C SER A 73 -6.77 1.84 19.68
N ALA A 74 -7.96 2.47 19.72
CA ALA A 74 -9.21 1.81 19.34
C ALA A 74 -9.16 1.31 17.90
N LEU A 75 -9.78 0.17 17.63
CA LEU A 75 -9.79 -0.46 16.31
C LEU A 75 -10.55 0.36 15.27
N ALA A 76 -11.56 1.12 15.69
CA ALA A 76 -12.38 1.98 14.84
C ALA A 76 -12.36 3.43 15.35
N ILE A 77 -12.34 4.38 14.42
CA ILE A 77 -12.28 5.82 14.69
C ILE A 77 -13.44 6.54 13.98
N SER A 78 -14.01 7.57 14.62
CA SER A 78 -15.00 8.43 13.93
C SER A 78 -14.33 9.33 12.89
N HIS A 79 -15.09 9.76 11.86
CA HIS A 79 -14.60 10.71 10.85
C HIS A 79 -14.03 11.97 11.49
N THR A 80 -14.74 12.58 12.43
CA THR A 80 -14.25 13.74 13.21
C THR A 80 -12.98 13.44 14.00
N GLY A 81 -12.87 12.23 14.57
CA GLY A 81 -11.66 11.79 15.28
C GLY A 81 -10.47 11.62 14.35
N LEU A 82 -10.69 11.08 13.15
CA LEU A 82 -9.67 10.94 12.12
C LEU A 82 -9.21 12.29 11.59
N GLU A 83 -10.14 13.21 11.30
CA GLU A 83 -9.82 14.58 10.86
C GLU A 83 -8.93 15.29 11.89
N LYS A 84 -9.33 15.24 13.16
CA LYS A 84 -8.55 15.81 14.25
C LYS A 84 -7.17 15.17 14.36
N TYR A 85 -7.08 13.86 14.21
CA TYR A 85 -5.81 13.14 14.23
C TYR A 85 -4.90 13.59 13.09
N LEU A 86 -5.38 13.55 11.84
CA LEU A 86 -4.59 13.92 10.67
C LEU A 86 -4.12 15.38 10.73
N SER A 87 -4.95 16.30 11.24
CA SER A 87 -4.62 17.73 11.33
C SER A 87 -3.62 18.06 12.43
N GLN A 88 -3.64 17.33 13.56
CA GLN A 88 -2.84 17.67 14.75
C GLN A 88 -1.65 16.75 15.00
N HIS A 89 -1.76 15.49 14.60
CA HIS A 89 -0.81 14.43 14.94
C HIS A 89 -0.28 13.66 13.72
N GLY A 90 -0.87 13.86 12.54
CA GLY A 90 -0.47 13.17 11.32
C GLY A 90 1.00 13.44 10.98
N ARG A 91 1.76 12.37 10.74
CA ARG A 91 3.19 12.38 10.47
C ARG A 91 3.47 12.25 8.98
N GLU A 92 4.67 12.60 8.55
CA GLU A 92 5.05 12.52 7.12
C GLU A 92 5.03 11.09 6.57
N TRP A 93 5.39 10.08 7.37
CA TRP A 93 5.28 8.69 6.95
C TRP A 93 3.83 8.21 6.80
N GLU A 94 2.89 8.74 7.60
CA GLU A 94 1.46 8.47 7.43
C GLU A 94 0.94 9.15 6.17
N ARG A 95 1.35 10.38 5.92
CA ARG A 95 1.05 11.11 4.70
C ARG A 95 1.46 10.30 3.47
N TYR A 96 2.66 9.72 3.49
CA TYR A 96 3.15 8.80 2.47
C TYR A 96 2.26 7.54 2.34
N ALA A 97 1.87 6.92 3.44
CA ALA A 97 1.00 5.74 3.43
C ALA A 97 -0.42 6.05 2.91
N TRP A 98 -0.95 7.24 3.21
CA TRP A 98 -2.27 7.69 2.81
C TRP A 98 -2.40 7.98 1.31
N ILE A 99 -1.31 8.13 0.55
CA ILE A 99 -1.36 8.20 -0.93
C ILE A 99 -2.14 7.01 -1.50
N LYS A 100 -1.91 5.81 -0.97
CA LYS A 100 -2.56 4.57 -1.41
C LYS A 100 -3.87 4.27 -0.66
N ALA A 101 -4.43 5.24 0.09
CA ALA A 101 -5.71 5.05 0.76
C ALA A 101 -6.87 4.99 -0.22
N ARG A 102 -7.78 4.02 -0.03
CA ARG A 102 -8.97 3.84 -0.85
C ARG A 102 -10.15 3.38 0.01
N VAL A 103 -11.31 3.92 -0.26
CA VAL A 103 -12.57 3.43 0.31
C VAL A 103 -12.84 2.02 -0.24
N ILE A 104 -13.12 1.08 0.64
CA ILE A 104 -13.55 -0.27 0.28
C ILE A 104 -15.06 -0.39 0.47
N THR A 105 -15.59 0.19 1.55
CA THR A 105 -17.01 0.22 1.88
C THR A 105 -17.37 1.61 2.38
N GLY A 106 -18.67 1.98 2.41
CA GLY A 106 -19.13 3.24 3.00
C GLY A 106 -19.74 4.25 2.01
N GLY A 107 -19.76 3.96 0.72
CA GLY A 107 -20.43 4.82 -0.26
C GLY A 107 -19.97 6.28 -0.17
N LYS A 108 -20.94 7.21 -0.09
CA LYS A 108 -20.71 8.65 -0.06
C LYS A 108 -19.93 9.10 1.19
N GLU A 109 -20.22 8.54 2.34
CA GLU A 109 -19.55 8.87 3.60
C GLU A 109 -18.03 8.52 3.52
N GLY A 110 -17.71 7.44 2.83
CA GLY A 110 -16.34 7.08 2.57
C GLY A 110 -15.64 8.05 1.59
N GLU A 111 -16.34 8.54 0.57
CA GLU A 111 -15.82 9.55 -0.35
C GLU A 111 -15.59 10.88 0.37
N ASP A 112 -16.54 11.32 1.20
CA ASP A 112 -16.42 12.54 2.03
C ASP A 112 -15.19 12.44 2.97
N LEU A 113 -14.95 11.27 3.55
CA LEU A 113 -13.76 11.01 4.37
C LEU A 113 -12.46 11.14 3.55
N MET A 114 -12.43 10.62 2.32
CA MET A 114 -11.26 10.77 1.45
C MET A 114 -11.04 12.22 1.03
N ASP A 115 -12.10 12.98 0.79
CA ASP A 115 -12.01 14.41 0.48
C ASP A 115 -11.50 15.22 1.67
N MET A 116 -11.91 14.87 2.88
CA MET A 116 -11.38 15.45 4.12
C MET A 116 -9.90 15.14 4.31
N ALA A 117 -9.45 13.92 4.00
CA ALA A 117 -8.06 13.50 4.17
C ALA A 117 -7.12 14.06 3.07
N ARG A 118 -7.65 14.42 1.90
CA ARG A 118 -6.85 14.88 0.74
C ARG A 118 -5.90 16.05 1.05
N PRO A 119 -6.29 17.13 1.75
CA PRO A 119 -5.37 18.22 2.10
C PRO A 119 -4.21 17.80 3.01
N PHE A 120 -4.41 16.77 3.83
CA PHE A 120 -3.34 16.19 4.62
C PHE A 120 -2.30 15.50 3.73
N VAL A 121 -2.75 14.72 2.75
CA VAL A 121 -1.88 13.96 1.84
C VAL A 121 -1.21 14.88 0.83
N PHE A 122 -2.00 15.70 0.11
CA PHE A 122 -1.56 16.53 -1.00
C PHE A 122 -1.65 18.00 -0.61
N ARG A 123 -0.59 18.51 0.00
CA ARG A 123 -0.50 19.93 0.42
C ARG A 123 -0.42 20.82 -0.82
N ARG A 124 -1.15 21.93 -0.78
CA ARG A 124 -1.23 22.88 -1.90
C ARG A 124 0.12 23.55 -2.24
N TYR A 125 0.96 23.72 -1.24
CA TYR A 125 2.26 24.35 -1.40
C TYR A 125 3.38 23.34 -1.25
N VAL A 126 4.43 23.49 -2.06
CA VAL A 126 5.63 22.67 -1.97
C VAL A 126 6.26 22.88 -0.58
N ASP A 127 6.22 21.84 0.19
CA ASP A 127 6.81 21.84 1.52
C ASP A 127 8.25 21.34 1.43
N TYR A 128 9.20 22.26 1.47
CA TYR A 128 10.62 21.91 1.44
C TYR A 128 11.04 21.04 2.62
N SER A 129 10.32 21.09 3.77
CA SER A 129 10.58 20.22 4.91
C SER A 129 10.24 18.76 4.60
N ALA A 130 9.28 18.51 3.69
CA ALA A 130 8.96 17.18 3.20
C ALA A 130 10.16 16.50 2.52
N PHE A 131 11.00 17.25 1.80
CA PHE A 131 12.23 16.69 1.20
C PHE A 131 13.21 16.18 2.26
N ALA A 132 13.40 16.94 3.35
CA ALA A 132 14.26 16.52 4.45
C ALA A 132 13.71 15.27 5.14
N ALA A 133 12.41 15.25 5.45
CA ALA A 133 11.73 14.11 6.05
C ALA A 133 11.78 12.86 5.17
N MET A 134 11.67 13.01 3.85
CA MET A 134 11.78 11.90 2.91
C MET A 134 13.20 11.35 2.82
N ARG A 135 14.22 12.21 2.81
CA ARG A 135 15.63 11.76 2.87
C ARG A 135 15.90 10.99 4.17
N GLU A 136 15.41 11.46 5.29
CA GLU A 136 15.51 10.76 6.57
C GLU A 136 14.79 9.41 6.53
N MET A 137 13.58 9.36 5.96
CA MET A 137 12.82 8.12 5.81
C MET A 137 13.57 7.11 4.91
N LYS A 138 14.14 7.56 3.76
CA LYS A 138 14.96 6.70 2.91
C LYS A 138 16.18 6.19 3.68
N ALA A 139 16.90 7.06 4.37
CA ALA A 139 18.07 6.67 5.17
C ALA A 139 17.73 5.71 6.33
N MET A 140 16.53 5.81 6.91
CA MET A 140 16.05 4.84 7.91
C MET A 140 15.79 3.48 7.28
N ILE A 141 15.18 3.44 6.10
CA ILE A 141 14.91 2.20 5.35
C ILE A 141 16.24 1.51 4.98
N GLU A 142 17.19 2.23 4.42
CA GLU A 142 18.50 1.71 4.05
C GLU A 142 19.27 1.14 5.26
N ARG A 143 19.24 1.84 6.38
CA ARG A 143 19.84 1.35 7.64
C ARG A 143 19.18 0.07 8.15
N GLU A 144 17.87 -0.05 8.03
CA GLU A 144 17.13 -1.24 8.45
C GLU A 144 17.41 -2.43 7.52
N VAL A 145 17.53 -2.20 6.21
CA VAL A 145 17.95 -3.21 5.22
C VAL A 145 19.34 -3.75 5.57
N LEU A 146 20.32 -2.86 5.79
CA LEU A 146 21.66 -3.25 6.19
C LEU A 146 21.68 -4.00 7.53
N ARG A 147 20.92 -3.53 8.51
CA ARG A 147 20.82 -4.16 9.84
C ARG A 147 20.26 -5.58 9.76
N ARG A 148 19.31 -5.82 8.88
CA ARG A 148 18.67 -7.14 8.69
C ARG A 148 19.44 -8.05 7.74
N ASN A 149 20.49 -7.55 7.08
CA ASN A 149 21.24 -8.29 6.05
C ASN A 149 20.33 -8.93 4.98
N ILE A 150 19.38 -8.13 4.46
CA ILE A 150 18.40 -8.56 3.45
C ILE A 150 18.74 -8.02 2.06
N GLU A 151 20.00 -8.19 1.65
CA GLU A 151 20.49 -7.74 0.34
C GLU A 151 19.75 -8.43 -0.83
N ASP A 152 19.36 -9.69 -0.65
CA ASP A 152 18.61 -10.50 -1.63
C ASP A 152 17.10 -10.24 -1.64
N ASP A 153 16.60 -9.22 -0.91
CA ASP A 153 15.17 -8.87 -0.88
C ASP A 153 14.83 -7.95 -2.06
N ILE A 154 14.07 -8.47 -3.01
CA ILE A 154 13.68 -7.74 -4.23
C ILE A 154 12.75 -6.56 -3.99
N LYS A 155 12.17 -6.46 -2.81
CA LYS A 155 11.30 -5.33 -2.43
C LYS A 155 12.06 -4.25 -1.69
N LEU A 156 12.88 -4.63 -0.70
CA LEU A 156 13.55 -3.72 0.22
C LEU A 156 15.02 -3.50 -0.11
N GLY A 157 15.65 -4.41 -0.86
CA GLY A 157 17.03 -4.30 -1.30
C GLY A 157 17.25 -3.11 -2.24
N ALA A 158 18.51 -2.77 -2.49
CA ALA A 158 18.89 -1.70 -3.39
C ALA A 158 18.36 -1.98 -4.82
N GLY A 159 17.74 -0.98 -5.46
CA GLY A 159 17.08 -1.13 -6.75
C GLY A 159 15.75 -1.90 -6.68
N GLY A 160 15.23 -2.21 -5.48
CA GLY A 160 14.01 -2.98 -5.28
C GLY A 160 12.73 -2.20 -5.56
N ILE A 161 11.60 -2.92 -5.53
CA ILE A 161 10.25 -2.38 -5.81
C ILE A 161 9.98 -1.11 -5.00
N ARG A 162 10.38 -1.09 -3.73
CA ARG A 162 10.12 0.04 -2.83
C ARG A 162 10.84 1.32 -3.23
N GLU A 163 12.01 1.24 -3.85
CA GLU A 163 12.71 2.43 -4.33
C GLU A 163 11.97 3.06 -5.51
N ILE A 164 11.45 2.25 -6.42
CA ILE A 164 10.64 2.75 -7.56
C ILE A 164 9.35 3.40 -7.05
N GLU A 165 8.62 2.71 -6.17
CA GLU A 165 7.43 3.27 -5.52
C GLU A 165 7.75 4.56 -4.76
N PHE A 166 8.90 4.61 -4.08
CA PHE A 166 9.33 5.78 -3.32
C PHE A 166 9.58 6.99 -4.23
N ILE A 167 10.27 6.79 -5.37
CA ILE A 167 10.48 7.85 -6.36
C ILE A 167 9.14 8.44 -6.80
N VAL A 168 8.20 7.61 -7.24
CA VAL A 168 6.87 8.05 -7.70
C VAL A 168 6.13 8.79 -6.60
N GLN A 169 6.08 8.23 -5.38
CA GLN A 169 5.33 8.81 -4.27
C GLN A 169 5.94 10.14 -3.76
N VAL A 170 7.25 10.30 -3.87
CA VAL A 170 7.90 11.59 -3.60
C VAL A 170 7.36 12.68 -4.53
N PHE A 171 7.31 12.42 -5.83
CA PHE A 171 6.72 13.37 -6.79
C PHE A 171 5.25 13.63 -6.52
N GLN A 172 4.48 12.63 -6.14
CA GLN A 172 3.08 12.78 -5.74
C GLN A 172 2.92 13.72 -4.55
N LEU A 173 3.76 13.59 -3.51
CA LEU A 173 3.72 14.46 -2.33
C LEU A 173 4.13 15.90 -2.63
N ILE A 174 5.04 16.09 -3.60
CA ILE A 174 5.53 17.42 -3.98
C ILE A 174 4.54 18.14 -4.87
N TYR A 175 4.04 17.46 -5.91
CA TYR A 175 3.27 18.08 -6.98
C TYR A 175 1.78 17.76 -6.95
N GLY A 176 1.35 16.70 -6.24
CA GLY A 176 -0.05 16.26 -6.22
C GLY A 176 -1.02 17.29 -5.66
N GLY A 177 -0.56 18.26 -4.86
CA GLY A 177 -1.40 19.36 -4.40
C GLY A 177 -1.82 20.34 -5.49
N SER A 178 -0.99 20.51 -6.52
CA SER A 178 -1.23 21.38 -7.68
C SER A 178 -1.65 20.59 -8.93
N ARG A 179 -1.30 19.33 -9.02
CA ARG A 179 -1.53 18.45 -10.16
C ARG A 179 -2.37 17.25 -9.75
N ARG A 180 -3.67 17.28 -10.06
CA ARG A 180 -4.61 16.22 -9.64
C ARG A 180 -4.36 14.87 -10.31
N GLU A 181 -3.80 14.86 -11.51
CA GLU A 181 -3.40 13.65 -12.23
C GLU A 181 -2.39 12.81 -11.45
N LEU A 182 -1.56 13.43 -10.60
CA LEU A 182 -0.61 12.74 -9.73
C LEU A 182 -1.22 12.21 -8.42
N GLN A 183 -2.52 12.28 -8.25
CA GLN A 183 -3.21 11.75 -7.06
C GLN A 183 -3.74 10.32 -7.26
N ASP A 184 -3.41 9.66 -8.37
CA ASP A 184 -3.75 8.24 -8.54
C ASP A 184 -2.99 7.38 -7.52
N ARG A 185 -3.50 6.19 -7.24
CA ARG A 185 -2.94 5.27 -6.24
C ARG A 185 -1.97 4.27 -6.84
N GLN A 186 -2.05 4.04 -8.15
CA GLN A 186 -1.25 3.06 -8.88
C GLN A 186 0.11 3.63 -9.26
N CYS A 187 1.17 2.86 -9.01
CA CYS A 187 2.53 3.28 -9.28
C CYS A 187 2.77 3.58 -10.78
N LEU A 188 2.37 2.66 -11.66
CA LEU A 188 2.59 2.79 -13.10
C LEU A 188 1.81 3.96 -13.72
N VAL A 189 0.57 4.19 -13.29
CA VAL A 189 -0.25 5.32 -13.76
C VAL A 189 0.44 6.65 -13.45
N ASN A 190 0.93 6.79 -12.21
CA ASN A 190 1.64 8.01 -11.84
C ASN A 190 3.00 8.14 -12.54
N LEU A 191 3.70 7.03 -12.77
CA LEU A 191 4.96 7.05 -13.50
C LEU A 191 4.78 7.62 -14.92
N HIS A 192 3.71 7.21 -15.62
CA HIS A 192 3.36 7.79 -16.92
C HIS A 192 2.98 9.27 -16.82
N HIS A 193 2.16 9.65 -15.82
CA HIS A 193 1.82 11.05 -15.60
C HIS A 193 3.04 11.94 -15.30
N LEU A 194 4.07 11.39 -14.65
CA LEU A 194 5.33 12.10 -14.40
C LEU A 194 6.09 12.37 -15.71
N GLY A 195 6.09 11.41 -16.64
CA GLY A 195 6.64 11.60 -17.99
C GLY A 195 5.87 12.61 -18.80
N ASP A 196 4.53 12.49 -18.84
CA ASP A 196 3.64 13.43 -19.56
C ASP A 196 3.75 14.86 -19.04
N ALA A 197 4.02 14.99 -17.74
CA ALA A 197 4.21 16.29 -17.08
C ALA A 197 5.64 16.84 -17.20
N GLU A 198 6.54 16.13 -17.89
CA GLU A 198 7.97 16.46 -18.05
C GLU A 198 8.71 16.59 -16.69
N LEU A 199 8.21 15.91 -15.65
CA LEU A 199 8.86 15.85 -14.32
C LEU A 199 9.90 14.75 -14.22
N LEU A 200 9.79 13.73 -15.08
CA LEU A 200 10.78 12.70 -15.34
C LEU A 200 11.06 12.61 -16.84
N ASP A 201 12.29 12.33 -17.18
CA ASP A 201 12.71 12.01 -18.55
C ASP A 201 12.01 10.73 -19.05
N GLN A 202 11.59 10.70 -20.32
CA GLN A 202 10.86 9.57 -20.92
C GLN A 202 11.67 8.26 -20.87
N GLN A 203 13.00 8.33 -21.01
CA GLN A 203 13.84 7.14 -20.87
C GLN A 203 13.84 6.62 -19.44
N ALA A 204 13.88 7.51 -18.44
CA ALA A 204 13.78 7.13 -17.03
C ALA A 204 12.40 6.50 -16.71
N VAL A 205 11.31 7.01 -17.29
CA VAL A 205 9.97 6.41 -17.16
C VAL A 205 9.96 4.99 -17.70
N PHE A 206 10.49 4.79 -18.90
CA PHE A 206 10.58 3.47 -19.54
C PHE A 206 11.41 2.49 -18.71
N ASP A 207 12.58 2.91 -18.26
CA ASP A 207 13.50 2.05 -17.48
C ASP A 207 12.89 1.67 -16.12
N LEU A 208 12.23 2.62 -15.44
CA LEU A 208 11.56 2.36 -14.16
C LEU A 208 10.32 1.47 -14.32
N GLU A 209 9.55 1.63 -15.39
CA GLU A 209 8.41 0.78 -15.71
C GLU A 209 8.85 -0.67 -15.96
N ASP A 210 9.85 -0.86 -16.82
CA ASP A 210 10.37 -2.21 -17.14
C ASP A 210 10.93 -2.89 -15.90
N ALA A 211 11.71 -2.18 -15.10
CA ALA A 211 12.25 -2.68 -13.83
C ALA A 211 11.13 -3.02 -12.83
N TYR A 212 10.12 -2.14 -12.69
CA TYR A 212 8.99 -2.38 -11.79
C TYR A 212 8.21 -3.62 -12.20
N LEU A 213 7.85 -3.74 -13.48
CA LEU A 213 7.11 -4.88 -14.00
C LEU A 213 7.90 -6.19 -13.84
N PHE A 214 9.20 -6.17 -14.10
CA PHE A 214 10.07 -7.33 -13.89
C PHE A 214 10.10 -7.75 -12.42
N LEU A 215 10.40 -6.82 -11.51
CA LEU A 215 10.46 -7.10 -10.07
C LEU A 215 9.12 -7.60 -9.52
N ARG A 216 7.99 -7.06 -10.00
CA ARG A 216 6.65 -7.53 -9.62
C ARG A 216 6.40 -8.96 -10.07
N ARG A 217 6.86 -9.36 -11.27
CA ARG A 217 6.78 -10.76 -11.73
C ARG A 217 7.62 -11.68 -10.85
N VAL A 218 8.83 -11.26 -10.50
CA VAL A 218 9.71 -12.00 -9.59
C VAL A 218 9.04 -12.16 -8.21
N GLU A 219 8.46 -11.08 -7.67
CA GLU A 219 7.73 -11.12 -6.39
C GLU A 219 6.59 -12.16 -6.43
N HIS A 220 5.79 -12.17 -7.51
CA HIS A 220 4.73 -13.16 -7.69
C HIS A 220 5.27 -14.59 -7.78
N ALA A 221 6.35 -14.81 -8.52
CA ALA A 221 6.96 -16.13 -8.66
C ALA A 221 7.49 -16.66 -7.32
N ILE A 222 8.17 -15.82 -6.53
CA ILE A 222 8.64 -16.18 -5.18
C ILE A 222 7.46 -16.58 -4.29
N GLN A 223 6.39 -15.78 -4.27
CA GLN A 223 5.22 -16.03 -3.43
C GLN A 223 4.44 -17.28 -3.86
N ALA A 224 4.41 -17.58 -5.15
CA ALA A 224 3.74 -18.78 -5.68
C ALA A 224 4.43 -20.09 -5.29
N LEU A 225 5.73 -20.08 -4.96
CA LEU A 225 6.47 -21.30 -4.64
C LEU A 225 5.94 -22.01 -3.38
N ASN A 226 5.55 -21.26 -2.35
CA ASN A 226 5.15 -21.83 -1.07
C ASN A 226 3.97 -21.08 -0.40
N ASP A 227 3.25 -20.23 -1.13
CA ASP A 227 2.22 -19.32 -0.58
C ASP A 227 2.72 -18.54 0.65
N GLN A 228 3.96 -18.08 0.60
CA GLN A 228 4.60 -17.35 1.69
C GLN A 228 4.75 -15.88 1.37
N GLN A 229 4.53 -15.05 2.38
CA GLN A 229 4.82 -13.61 2.29
C GLN A 229 6.33 -13.37 2.41
N THR A 230 7.07 -13.78 1.40
CA THR A 230 8.51 -13.52 1.30
C THR A 230 8.84 -12.75 0.02
N GLN A 231 9.87 -11.94 0.08
CA GLN A 231 10.42 -11.19 -1.03
C GLN A 231 11.91 -11.48 -1.24
N SER A 232 12.48 -12.40 -0.45
CA SER A 232 13.88 -12.81 -0.58
C SER A 232 14.03 -13.87 -1.66
N LEU A 233 15.03 -13.72 -2.49
CA LEU A 233 15.39 -14.74 -3.47
C LEU A 233 15.75 -16.06 -2.77
N PRO A 234 15.27 -17.21 -3.25
CA PRO A 234 15.64 -18.50 -2.69
C PRO A 234 17.16 -18.72 -2.74
N SER A 235 17.75 -19.16 -1.64
CA SER A 235 19.16 -19.55 -1.60
C SER A 235 19.40 -20.94 -2.20
N GLU A 236 18.41 -21.83 -2.15
CA GLU A 236 18.50 -23.19 -2.64
C GLU A 236 18.43 -23.26 -4.17
N PRO A 237 19.37 -23.96 -4.85
CA PRO A 237 19.41 -24.04 -6.32
C PRO A 237 18.11 -24.59 -6.93
N GLU A 238 17.51 -25.62 -6.31
CA GLU A 238 16.27 -26.24 -6.77
C GLU A 238 15.09 -25.27 -6.73
N LEU A 239 14.95 -24.50 -5.65
CA LEU A 239 13.92 -23.48 -5.53
C LEU A 239 14.13 -22.32 -6.50
N ARG A 240 15.39 -21.94 -6.75
CA ARG A 240 15.73 -20.95 -7.79
C ARG A 240 15.32 -21.43 -9.17
N GLN A 241 15.59 -22.68 -9.51
CA GLN A 241 15.17 -23.23 -10.80
C GLN A 241 13.64 -23.23 -10.93
N ARG A 242 12.92 -23.69 -9.92
CA ARG A 242 11.45 -23.65 -9.91
C ARG A 242 10.90 -22.22 -10.06
N MET A 243 11.56 -21.22 -9.45
CA MET A 243 11.19 -19.82 -9.62
C MET A 243 11.41 -19.36 -11.07
N ILE A 244 12.54 -19.73 -11.70
CA ILE A 244 12.83 -19.41 -13.09
C ILE A 244 11.79 -20.05 -14.01
N ASP A 245 11.47 -21.32 -13.82
CA ASP A 245 10.44 -22.03 -14.58
C ASP A 245 9.06 -21.36 -14.44
N THR A 246 8.75 -20.87 -13.24
CA THR A 246 7.51 -20.12 -12.98
C THR A 246 7.50 -18.78 -13.71
N LEU A 247 8.63 -18.06 -13.72
CA LEU A 247 8.77 -16.79 -14.45
C LEU A 247 8.63 -17.01 -15.97
N ASP A 248 9.27 -18.02 -16.51
CA ASP A 248 9.17 -18.38 -17.93
C ASP A 248 7.73 -18.74 -18.31
N PHE A 249 7.01 -19.49 -17.47
CA PHE A 249 5.59 -19.79 -17.68
C PHE A 249 4.73 -18.52 -17.67
N ILE A 250 4.96 -17.60 -16.75
CA ILE A 250 4.22 -16.32 -16.69
C ILE A 250 4.47 -15.49 -17.96
N VAL A 251 5.71 -15.45 -18.44
CA VAL A 251 6.09 -14.72 -19.66
C VAL A 251 5.52 -15.37 -20.91
N THR A 252 5.69 -16.68 -21.06
CA THR A 252 5.25 -17.44 -22.24
C THR A 252 3.72 -17.58 -22.30
N GLY A 253 3.04 -17.73 -21.14
CA GLY A 253 1.58 -17.79 -21.06
C GLY A 253 0.90 -16.51 -21.58
N LYS A 254 1.51 -15.34 -21.40
CA LYS A 254 1.04 -14.07 -22.00
C LYS A 254 1.24 -14.02 -23.52
N GLN A 255 2.30 -14.62 -24.04
CA GLN A 255 2.54 -14.68 -25.48
C GLN A 255 1.54 -15.62 -26.19
N ILE A 256 1.18 -16.72 -25.56
CA ILE A 256 0.17 -17.64 -26.09
C ILE A 256 -1.22 -16.97 -26.15
N GLY A 257 -1.60 -16.21 -25.11
CA GLY A 257 -2.87 -15.46 -25.07
C GLY A 257 -2.95 -14.30 -26.10
N ARG A 258 -1.83 -13.76 -26.56
CA ARG A 258 -1.79 -12.73 -27.61
C ARG A 258 -1.83 -13.30 -29.04
N ALA A 259 -1.50 -14.58 -29.21
CA ALA A 259 -1.52 -15.26 -30.51
C ALA A 259 -2.92 -15.77 -30.92
N HIS A 260 -3.89 -15.70 -30.02
CA HIS A 260 -5.26 -16.21 -30.23
C HIS A 260 -6.35 -15.14 -30.12
N VAL A 261 -6.00 -13.86 -30.14
CA VAL A 261 -6.92 -12.71 -30.30
C VAL A 261 -6.48 -11.90 -31.56
#